data_192d8ce0170b2c2c48dc6da88530aa90
#
_entry.id   192d8ce0170b2c2c48dc6da88530aa90
#
_cell.length_a   1.000
_cell.length_b   1.000
_cell.length_c   1.000
_cell.angle_alpha   90.00
_cell.angle_beta   90.00
_cell.angle_gamma   90.00
#
_symmetry.space_group_name_H-M   'P 1'
#
loop_
_entity.id
_entity.type
_entity.pdbx_description
1 polymer ?
#
loop_
_entity_poly.entity_id
_entity_poly.type
_entity_poly.pdbx_seq_one_letter_code
_entity_poly.pdbx_strand_id
1 'polypeptide(L)'
;GDKYLLTASVCKEDSHRFSVMYGTFEDGKFTPEYTGEVDKGPDQYAGQVFLDHKGRTILISWLPGWKYAGYKKKDIGCMSVPREIKLIDGKIYGYPVEEVQHLLKDSDLSVIRKKSGFKIKRAHRKSVVYEGEIKDLKIIRDGYILEVFVNGGEEIYSVLL
;
A
#
# COMPACT_ATOMS: atom_id res chain seq x y z
N GLY A 1 11.84 -15.82 14.84
CA GLY A 1 12.92 -14.99 15.33
C GLY A 1 12.35 -13.86 16.16
N ASP A 2 13.18 -13.17 16.87
CA ASP A 2 12.81 -12.19 17.91
C ASP A 2 12.44 -10.80 17.34
N LYS A 3 11.87 -10.75 16.13
CA LYS A 3 11.46 -9.51 15.47
C LYS A 3 9.96 -9.35 15.51
N TYR A 4 9.55 -8.11 15.74
CA TYR A 4 8.16 -7.70 15.81
C TYR A 4 7.84 -6.71 14.68
N LEU A 5 6.65 -6.80 14.15
CA LEU A 5 6.09 -5.81 13.23
C LEU A 5 5.11 -4.92 14.02
N LEU A 6 5.45 -3.64 14.14
CA LEU A 6 4.59 -2.63 14.71
C LEU A 6 3.98 -1.79 13.58
N THR A 7 2.68 -1.54 13.67
CA THR A 7 1.97 -0.69 12.70
C THR A 7 1.33 0.49 13.41
N ALA A 8 1.31 1.64 12.76
CA ALA A 8 0.73 2.84 13.32
C ALA A 8 0.02 3.67 12.25
N SER A 9 -1.20 4.09 12.58
CA SER A 9 -1.96 5.07 11.80
C SER A 9 -1.67 6.47 12.33
N VAL A 10 -0.98 7.28 11.53
CA VAL A 10 -0.55 8.63 11.92
C VAL A 10 -1.51 9.66 11.34
N CYS A 11 -2.22 10.36 12.20
CA CYS A 11 -3.10 11.47 11.85
C CYS A 11 -2.33 12.79 11.89
N LYS A 12 -2.36 13.54 10.80
CA LYS A 12 -1.92 14.93 10.72
C LYS A 12 -3.05 15.76 10.09
N GLU A 13 -3.02 17.07 10.27
CA GLU A 13 -4.06 17.97 9.80
C GLU A 13 -4.37 17.81 8.30
N ASP A 14 -3.33 17.72 7.47
CA ASP A 14 -3.44 17.63 6.00
C ASP A 14 -3.03 16.29 5.41
N SER A 15 -2.71 15.30 6.23
CA SER A 15 -2.28 13.99 5.74
C SER A 15 -2.49 12.89 6.77
N HIS A 16 -2.88 11.73 6.29
CA HIS A 16 -2.98 10.52 7.08
C HIS A 16 -2.04 9.48 6.47
N ARG A 17 -1.21 8.87 7.31
CA ARG A 17 -0.21 7.90 6.89
C ARG A 17 -0.35 6.63 7.69
N PHE A 18 -0.12 5.51 7.04
CA PHE A 18 0.01 4.22 7.70
C PHE A 18 1.46 3.78 7.64
N SER A 19 2.08 3.79 8.81
CA SER A 19 3.50 3.44 8.96
C SER A 19 3.65 2.03 9.49
N VAL A 20 4.72 1.37 9.08
CA VAL A 20 5.15 0.08 9.56
C VAL A 20 6.59 0.19 10.08
N MET A 21 6.84 -0.49 11.17
CA MET A 21 8.17 -0.58 11.77
C MET A 21 8.44 -2.04 12.09
N TYR A 22 9.63 -2.53 11.78
CA TYR A 22 10.06 -3.80 12.35
C TYR A 22 11.30 -3.59 13.22
N GLY A 23 11.45 -4.44 14.23
CA GLY A 23 12.53 -4.32 15.17
C GLY A 23 12.41 -5.33 16.30
N THR A 24 13.18 -5.12 17.36
CA THR A 24 13.15 -5.92 18.58
C THR A 24 12.25 -5.31 19.63
N PHE A 25 11.68 -6.16 20.50
CA PHE A 25 10.93 -5.73 21.67
C PHE A 25 11.51 -6.41 22.91
N GLU A 26 12.20 -5.62 23.73
CA GLU A 26 12.90 -6.10 24.93
C GLU A 26 12.61 -5.15 26.12
N ASP A 27 12.40 -5.69 27.30
CA ASP A 27 12.17 -4.94 28.54
C ASP A 27 11.08 -3.87 28.43
N GLY A 28 9.99 -4.17 27.68
CA GLY A 28 8.90 -3.22 27.49
C GLY A 28 9.19 -2.11 26.46
N LYS A 29 10.33 -2.16 25.77
CA LYS A 29 10.76 -1.16 24.80
C LYS A 29 10.87 -1.76 23.41
N PHE A 30 10.24 -1.10 22.44
CA PHE A 30 10.42 -1.40 21.02
C PHE A 30 11.59 -0.59 20.43
N THR A 31 12.52 -1.29 19.79
CA THR A 31 13.67 -0.68 19.10
C THR A 31 13.52 -0.94 17.61
N PRO A 32 13.16 0.09 16.80
CA PRO A 32 12.97 -0.08 15.37
C PRO A 32 14.33 -0.23 14.66
N GLU A 33 14.39 -1.19 13.74
CA GLU A 33 15.49 -1.37 12.77
C GLU A 33 15.09 -0.82 11.39
N TYR A 34 13.78 -0.79 11.13
CA TYR A 34 13.19 -0.20 9.94
C TYR A 34 11.95 0.59 10.30
N THR A 35 11.76 1.71 9.63
CA THR A 35 10.53 2.50 9.67
C THR A 35 10.21 2.97 8.26
N GLY A 36 8.98 2.74 7.80
CA GLY A 36 8.56 3.13 6.47
C GLY A 36 7.06 2.98 6.25
N GLU A 37 6.65 3.12 5.02
CA GLU A 37 5.27 2.93 4.57
C GLU A 37 5.24 1.73 3.62
N VAL A 38 4.29 0.82 3.79
CA VAL A 38 4.08 -0.30 2.85
C VAL A 38 3.50 0.21 1.53
N ASP A 39 2.64 1.21 1.61
CA ASP A 39 1.93 1.79 0.48
C ASP A 39 2.21 3.29 0.40
N LYS A 40 2.71 3.75 -0.73
CA LYS A 40 3.03 5.15 -1.01
C LYS A 40 1.89 5.89 -1.71
N GLY A 41 0.79 5.22 -1.95
CA GLY A 41 -0.43 5.83 -2.45
C GLY A 41 -1.04 6.80 -1.43
N PRO A 42 -1.73 7.84 -1.89
CA PRO A 42 -2.29 8.87 -0.99
C PRO A 42 -3.53 8.40 -0.22
N ASP A 43 -4.08 7.26 -0.57
CA ASP A 43 -5.41 6.88 -0.08
C ASP A 43 -5.37 5.68 0.90
N GLN A 44 -4.20 5.10 1.21
CA GLN A 44 -4.08 4.02 2.18
C GLN A 44 -4.02 4.54 3.62
N TYR A 45 -4.83 3.94 4.52
CA TYR A 45 -4.86 4.29 5.93
C TYR A 45 -5.38 3.14 6.81
N ALA A 46 -5.20 3.25 8.13
CA ALA A 46 -5.77 2.40 9.16
C ALA A 46 -5.62 0.88 8.88
N GLY A 47 -4.44 0.48 8.39
CA GLY A 47 -4.16 -0.92 8.11
C GLY A 47 -4.19 -1.78 9.38
N GLN A 48 -4.65 -3.02 9.21
CA GLN A 48 -4.62 -4.05 10.25
C GLN A 48 -3.82 -5.24 9.74
N VAL A 49 -2.98 -5.78 10.61
CA VAL A 49 -2.11 -6.93 10.31
C VAL A 49 -2.53 -8.10 11.17
N PHE A 50 -2.63 -9.28 10.58
CA PHE A 50 -2.95 -10.53 11.27
C PHE A 50 -2.26 -11.72 10.62
N LEU A 51 -2.15 -12.82 11.34
CA LEU A 51 -1.72 -14.10 10.80
C LEU A 51 -2.93 -14.88 10.33
N ASP A 52 -2.88 -15.40 9.10
CA ASP A 52 -3.89 -16.29 8.60
C ASP A 52 -3.62 -17.77 8.99
N HIS A 53 -4.52 -18.67 8.61
CA HIS A 53 -4.41 -20.10 8.90
C HIS A 53 -3.23 -20.79 8.19
N LYS A 54 -2.62 -20.15 7.18
CA LYS A 54 -1.40 -20.61 6.50
C LYS A 54 -0.12 -20.03 7.13
N GLY A 55 -0.24 -19.24 8.21
CA GLY A 55 0.87 -18.55 8.86
C GLY A 55 1.42 -17.35 8.08
N ARG A 56 0.68 -16.83 7.08
CA ARG A 56 1.06 -15.63 6.34
C ARG A 56 0.70 -14.39 7.15
N THR A 57 1.57 -13.39 7.14
CA THR A 57 1.26 -12.05 7.68
C THR A 57 0.45 -11.27 6.66
N ILE A 58 -0.82 -11.04 6.94
CA ILE A 58 -1.75 -10.39 6.03
C ILE A 58 -2.03 -8.96 6.49
N LEU A 59 -1.94 -8.02 5.57
CA LEU A 59 -2.36 -6.62 5.74
C LEU A 59 -3.63 -6.36 4.95
N ILE A 60 -4.62 -5.76 5.59
CA ILE A 60 -5.78 -5.14 4.95
C ILE A 60 -5.85 -3.70 5.43
N SER A 61 -6.06 -2.76 4.51
CA SER A 61 -6.08 -1.33 4.79
C SER A 61 -7.38 -0.69 4.35
N TRP A 62 -7.75 0.39 5.00
CA TRP A 62 -8.85 1.22 4.58
C TRP A 62 -8.39 2.24 3.55
N LEU A 63 -9.18 2.43 2.50
CA LEU A 63 -9.01 3.46 1.47
C LEU A 63 -10.16 4.47 1.62
N PRO A 64 -10.02 5.43 2.53
CA PRO A 64 -11.15 6.25 2.99
C PRO A 64 -11.66 7.28 1.98
N GLY A 65 -10.84 7.67 0.99
CA GLY A 65 -11.22 8.74 0.08
C GLY A 65 -11.41 10.06 0.81
N TRP A 66 -10.42 10.48 1.58
CA TRP A 66 -10.49 11.66 2.42
C TRP A 66 -10.88 12.94 1.67
N LYS A 67 -11.66 13.79 2.33
CA LYS A 67 -12.09 15.08 1.78
C LYS A 67 -10.89 16.00 1.45
N TYR A 68 -9.83 16.00 2.26
CA TYR A 68 -8.61 16.75 1.98
C TYR A 68 -7.86 16.20 0.74
N ALA A 69 -8.04 14.94 0.40
CA ALA A 69 -7.55 14.36 -0.85
C ALA A 69 -8.41 14.73 -2.06
N GLY A 70 -9.39 15.63 -1.90
CA GLY A 70 -10.25 16.14 -2.96
C GLY A 70 -11.53 15.35 -3.22
N TYR A 71 -11.90 14.38 -2.37
CA TYR A 71 -13.17 13.66 -2.50
C TYR A 71 -14.35 14.51 -2.05
N LYS A 72 -15.30 14.72 -2.97
CA LYS A 72 -16.54 15.45 -2.70
C LYS A 72 -17.71 14.52 -2.34
N LYS A 73 -17.62 13.25 -2.70
CA LYS A 73 -18.67 12.27 -2.40
C LYS A 73 -18.51 11.75 -0.98
N LYS A 74 -19.60 11.53 -0.29
CA LYS A 74 -19.67 10.79 0.97
C LYS A 74 -19.64 9.28 0.67
N ASP A 75 -19.17 8.49 1.61
CA ASP A 75 -19.31 7.02 1.64
C ASP A 75 -18.66 6.28 0.46
N ILE A 76 -17.45 6.74 0.05
CA ILE A 76 -16.68 6.10 -1.01
C ILE A 76 -15.53 5.25 -0.48
N GLY A 77 -15.36 5.20 0.82
CA GLY A 77 -14.31 4.38 1.44
C GLY A 77 -14.51 2.89 1.14
N CYS A 78 -13.41 2.19 0.94
CA CYS A 78 -13.37 0.75 0.67
C CYS A 78 -12.16 0.13 1.35
N MET A 79 -12.03 -1.17 1.28
CA MET A 79 -10.84 -1.88 1.74
C MET A 79 -9.90 -2.16 0.58
N SER A 80 -8.59 -2.19 0.85
CA SER A 80 -7.60 -2.70 -0.08
C SER A 80 -7.79 -4.20 -0.30
N VAL A 81 -7.22 -4.74 -1.38
CA VAL A 81 -7.06 -6.20 -1.44
C VAL A 81 -6.17 -6.68 -0.29
N PRO A 82 -6.41 -7.90 0.23
CA PRO A 82 -5.51 -8.50 1.21
C PRO A 82 -4.13 -8.73 0.62
N ARG A 83 -3.09 -8.31 1.34
CA ARG A 83 -1.69 -8.38 0.91
C ARG A 83 -0.88 -9.20 1.90
N GLU A 84 -0.12 -10.15 1.41
CA GLU A 84 0.91 -10.81 2.21
C GLU A 84 2.09 -9.85 2.38
N ILE A 85 2.51 -9.62 3.62
CA ILE A 85 3.65 -8.78 3.97
C ILE A 85 4.86 -9.68 4.22
N LYS A 86 5.95 -9.37 3.56
CA LYS A 86 7.23 -10.07 3.71
C LYS A 86 8.35 -9.09 4.01
N LEU A 87 9.28 -9.54 4.83
CA LEU A 87 10.55 -8.86 5.04
C LEU A 87 11.62 -9.58 4.20
N ILE A 88 12.15 -8.88 3.20
CA ILE A 88 13.17 -9.40 2.28
C ILE A 88 14.33 -8.41 2.27
N ASP A 89 15.52 -8.86 2.64
CA ASP A 89 16.76 -8.05 2.67
C ASP A 89 16.58 -6.71 3.41
N GLY A 90 15.87 -6.74 4.55
CA GLY A 90 15.63 -5.56 5.37
C GLY A 90 14.57 -4.60 4.84
N LYS A 91 13.88 -4.93 3.75
CA LYS A 91 12.77 -4.15 3.20
C LYS A 91 11.43 -4.88 3.37
N ILE A 92 10.38 -4.12 3.52
CA ILE A 92 9.01 -4.65 3.59
C ILE A 92 8.40 -4.66 2.19
N TYR A 93 7.95 -5.83 1.78
CA TYR A 93 7.19 -6.06 0.56
C TYR A 93 5.74 -6.35 0.91
N GLY A 94 4.82 -5.90 0.09
CA GLY A 94 3.41 -6.24 0.20
C GLY A 94 2.85 -6.65 -1.15
N TYR A 95 2.33 -7.87 -1.28
CA TYR A 95 1.81 -8.36 -2.55
C TYR A 95 0.45 -9.03 -2.35
N PRO A 96 -0.48 -8.92 -3.32
CA PRO A 96 -1.78 -9.56 -3.22
C PRO A 96 -1.67 -11.04 -2.89
N VAL A 97 -2.46 -11.51 -1.94
CA VAL A 97 -2.52 -12.94 -1.60
C VAL A 97 -2.91 -13.75 -2.83
N GLU A 98 -2.44 -15.00 -2.89
CA GLU A 98 -2.66 -15.92 -4.03
C GLU A 98 -4.12 -15.96 -4.47
N GLU A 99 -5.04 -15.93 -3.52
CA GLU A 99 -6.48 -16.03 -3.73
C GLU A 99 -7.06 -14.91 -4.61
N VAL A 100 -6.39 -13.75 -4.69
CA VAL A 100 -6.84 -12.60 -5.51
C VAL A 100 -5.90 -12.25 -6.67
N GLN A 101 -4.82 -13.01 -6.87
CA GLN A 101 -3.85 -12.73 -7.95
C GLN A 101 -4.43 -12.90 -9.36
N HIS A 102 -5.53 -13.62 -9.50
CA HIS A 102 -6.25 -13.74 -10.77
C HIS A 102 -6.85 -12.40 -11.26
N LEU A 103 -6.94 -11.39 -10.37
CA LEU A 103 -7.39 -10.03 -10.70
C LEU A 103 -6.27 -9.14 -11.26
N LEU A 104 -5.01 -9.57 -11.15
CA LEU A 104 -3.85 -8.78 -11.58
C LEU A 104 -3.83 -8.62 -13.11
N LYS A 105 -3.52 -7.39 -13.54
CA LYS A 105 -3.34 -7.00 -14.94
C LYS A 105 -2.01 -6.28 -15.11
N ASP A 106 -1.46 -6.30 -16.33
CA ASP A 106 -0.19 -5.66 -16.66
C ASP A 106 -0.35 -4.18 -17.06
N SER A 107 -1.58 -3.70 -17.25
CA SER A 107 -1.86 -2.33 -17.65
C SER A 107 -3.25 -1.87 -17.21
N ASP A 108 -3.39 -0.54 -17.08
CA ASP A 108 -4.67 0.18 -16.91
C ASP A 108 -4.58 1.54 -17.60
N LEU A 109 -5.69 2.03 -18.12
CA LEU A 109 -5.76 3.32 -18.85
C LEU A 109 -5.40 4.52 -17.99
N SER A 110 -5.55 4.43 -16.68
CA SER A 110 -5.17 5.50 -15.74
C SER A 110 -3.67 5.52 -15.44
N VAL A 111 -2.92 4.46 -15.80
CA VAL A 111 -1.49 4.32 -15.56
C VAL A 111 -0.71 4.56 -16.83
N ILE A 112 -0.03 5.68 -16.91
CA ILE A 112 0.83 6.04 -18.05
C ILE A 112 2.25 5.67 -17.71
N ARG A 113 2.79 4.65 -18.39
CA ARG A 113 4.22 4.29 -18.30
C ARG A 113 5.08 5.40 -18.88
N LYS A 114 6.24 5.64 -18.27
CA LYS A 114 7.28 6.55 -18.71
C LYS A 114 8.58 5.76 -18.93
N LYS A 115 9.62 6.42 -19.47
CA LYS A 115 10.95 5.82 -19.63
C LYS A 115 11.51 5.31 -18.29
N SER A 116 11.24 6.03 -17.21
CA SER A 116 11.61 5.64 -15.84
C SER A 116 10.40 5.90 -14.93
N GLY A 117 9.63 4.84 -14.64
CA GLY A 117 8.48 4.93 -13.77
C GLY A 117 7.12 5.03 -14.46
N PHE A 118 6.14 5.59 -13.77
CA PHE A 118 4.78 5.81 -14.28
C PHE A 118 4.12 7.06 -13.66
N LYS A 119 3.02 7.44 -14.25
CA LYS A 119 2.09 8.46 -13.72
C LYS A 119 0.68 7.88 -13.68
N ILE A 120 0.03 7.95 -12.52
CA ILE A 120 -1.39 7.64 -12.38
C ILE A 120 -2.18 8.94 -12.54
N LYS A 121 -3.05 8.98 -13.53
CA LYS A 121 -3.99 10.08 -13.72
C LYS A 121 -5.16 9.93 -12.76
N ARG A 122 -5.53 11.02 -12.10
CA ARG A 122 -6.70 11.11 -11.23
C ARG A 122 -7.60 12.23 -11.70
N ALA A 123 -8.90 11.98 -11.79
CA ALA A 123 -9.87 13.01 -12.14
C ALA A 123 -9.90 14.11 -11.06
N HIS A 124 -9.69 15.37 -11.49
CA HIS A 124 -9.76 16.54 -10.59
C HIS A 124 -8.81 16.53 -9.38
N ARG A 125 -7.69 15.76 -9.45
CA ARG A 125 -6.74 15.62 -8.36
C ARG A 125 -5.30 15.60 -8.84
N LYS A 126 -4.38 15.80 -7.89
CA LYS A 126 -2.95 15.64 -8.15
C LYS A 126 -2.66 14.18 -8.57
N SER A 127 -1.98 14.02 -9.68
CA SER A 127 -1.51 12.72 -10.16
C SER A 127 -0.51 12.12 -9.18
N VAL A 128 -0.49 10.80 -9.09
CA VAL A 128 0.57 10.07 -8.39
C VAL A 128 1.66 9.73 -9.38
N VAL A 129 2.91 9.90 -9.00
CA VAL A 129 4.08 9.66 -9.85
C VAL A 129 5.03 8.73 -9.11
N TYR A 130 5.47 7.70 -9.80
CA TYR A 130 6.60 6.86 -9.42
C TYR A 130 7.75 7.12 -10.37
N GLU A 131 8.95 7.29 -9.82
CA GLU A 131 10.19 7.40 -10.57
C GLU A 131 11.15 6.30 -10.10
N GLY A 132 11.47 5.37 -10.99
CA GLY A 132 12.30 4.21 -10.69
C GLY A 132 12.24 3.15 -11.77
N GLU A 133 13.10 2.15 -11.65
CA GLU A 133 13.10 1.00 -12.55
C GLU A 133 11.86 0.13 -12.33
N ILE A 134 11.19 -0.25 -13.42
CA ILE A 134 10.05 -1.15 -13.41
C ILE A 134 10.46 -2.46 -14.10
N LYS A 135 10.76 -3.49 -13.32
CA LYS A 135 11.00 -4.86 -13.79
C LYS A 135 9.68 -5.61 -13.95
N ASP A 136 8.78 -5.39 -13.02
CA ASP A 136 7.42 -5.92 -13.04
C ASP A 136 6.42 -4.86 -12.57
N LEU A 137 5.25 -4.82 -13.20
CA LEU A 137 4.14 -3.93 -12.84
C LEU A 137 2.85 -4.70 -12.91
N LYS A 138 2.16 -4.81 -11.79
CA LYS A 138 0.86 -5.45 -11.68
C LYS A 138 -0.16 -4.47 -11.11
N ILE A 139 -1.38 -4.57 -11.57
CA ILE A 139 -2.44 -3.61 -11.27
C ILE A 139 -3.72 -4.38 -10.97
N ILE A 140 -4.41 -3.99 -9.91
CA ILE A 140 -5.80 -4.37 -9.65
C ILE A 140 -6.66 -3.11 -9.79
N ARG A 141 -7.73 -3.23 -10.56
CA ARG A 141 -8.74 -2.18 -10.72
C ARG A 141 -10.09 -2.67 -10.27
N ASP A 142 -10.71 -1.92 -9.35
CA ASP A 142 -12.11 -2.12 -8.96
C ASP A 142 -12.84 -0.76 -9.00
N GLY A 143 -13.63 -0.57 -10.05
CA GLY A 143 -14.32 0.69 -10.29
C GLY A 143 -13.36 1.89 -10.33
N TYR A 144 -13.44 2.75 -9.32
CA TYR A 144 -12.58 3.93 -9.15
C TYR A 144 -11.34 3.67 -8.27
N ILE A 145 -11.17 2.44 -7.77
CA ILE A 145 -10.01 2.04 -6.97
C ILE A 145 -8.94 1.49 -7.91
N LEU A 146 -7.71 1.86 -7.66
CA LEU A 146 -6.55 1.35 -8.36
C LEU A 146 -5.47 0.99 -7.35
N GLU A 147 -5.02 -0.24 -7.36
CA GLU A 147 -3.88 -0.71 -6.57
C GLU A 147 -2.77 -1.14 -7.52
N VAL A 148 -1.62 -0.50 -7.42
CA VAL A 148 -0.46 -0.72 -8.30
C VAL A 148 0.67 -1.32 -7.50
N PHE A 149 1.20 -2.44 -7.97
CA PHE A 149 2.29 -3.21 -7.36
C PHE A 149 3.48 -3.20 -8.31
N VAL A 150 4.61 -2.71 -7.84
CA VAL A 150 5.85 -2.59 -8.60
C VAL A 150 6.85 -3.60 -8.06
N ASN A 151 7.53 -4.30 -8.95
CA ASN A 151 8.64 -5.20 -8.63
C ASN A 151 8.29 -6.22 -7.55
N GLY A 152 7.15 -6.92 -7.72
CA GLY A 152 6.68 -7.91 -6.75
C GLY A 152 6.21 -7.32 -5.42
N GLY A 153 5.79 -6.05 -5.39
CA GLY A 153 5.30 -5.36 -4.19
C GLY A 153 6.37 -4.65 -3.36
N GLU A 154 7.57 -4.41 -3.94
CA GLU A 154 8.57 -3.52 -3.33
C GLU A 154 8.04 -2.10 -3.17
N GLU A 155 7.21 -1.65 -4.12
CA GLU A 155 6.52 -0.38 -4.08
C GLU A 155 5.03 -0.60 -4.37
N ILE A 156 4.16 0.03 -3.59
CA ILE A 156 2.71 -0.10 -3.74
C ILE A 156 2.08 1.30 -3.75
N TYR A 157 1.05 1.44 -4.56
CA TYR A 157 0.28 2.68 -4.66
C TYR A 157 -1.21 2.37 -4.70
N SER A 158 -1.91 2.59 -3.58
CA SER A 158 -3.38 2.56 -3.52
C SER A 158 -3.93 3.95 -3.81
N VAL A 159 -4.77 4.03 -4.81
CA VAL A 159 -5.24 5.30 -5.37
C VAL A 159 -6.73 5.23 -5.67
N LEU A 160 -7.46 6.23 -5.21
CA LEU A 160 -8.82 6.50 -5.66
C LEU A 160 -8.75 7.48 -6.85
N LEU A 161 -9.35 7.14 -7.98
CA LEU A 161 -9.26 7.84 -9.27
C LEU A 161 -10.27 8.97 -9.41
#